data_fd1e24a1d1b6501543a04b606b613e1b
#
_entry.id   fd1e24a1d1b6501543a04b606b613e1b
#
_cell.length_a   1.000
_cell.length_b   1.000
_cell.length_c   1.000
_cell.angle_alpha   90.00
_cell.angle_beta   90.00
_cell.angle_gamma   90.00
#
_symmetry.space_group_name_H-M   'P 1'
#
loop_
_entity.id
_entity.type
_entity.pdbx_description
1 polymer ?
#
loop_
_entity_poly.entity_id
_entity_poly.type
_entity_poly.pdbx_seq_one_letter_code
_entity_poly.pdbx_strand_id
1 'polypeptide(L)'
;MSRQHVPVVLGLVLGCLAAVPVPAAHAATVPVGCSVPELVAAVNAANISPGPDTLRLARKCTYRLTAPDPVNPGNGLPVITSEITIDGQGATITREGHGKKVPRFRILFVGSAGDLTLSRTTISGGFATDCPAFPDFPGLACGGGVSNAGTMRVHQSKVTGNTSESALYAQGGGIDSPGTATVTETEVTGNRVVYNGIDPEGIAAGGAIANDGPLTVTKSRLTGNTATVTKDTRSIAFGAGIISFAPTNIEDTVVGKNRAYAPGGIARAAVANGIPAPGRLTVTGGAISDNTSDSPHGNAQGGGIANNGLMTVSKVKISGNRVVAAGGTARGGGVRMGPFGELGLTDSHVVGNIADAPQGTAQGAGLDNPDGGTLTATRNKVFRNTATAEGGTAQGGGLYHVGGATGLGTTTLEQNTIAHNRAGDGGGIFKASGALTLSGDTVRDNVPNNCSPAGAVPGCTD
;
A
#
# COMPACT_ATOMS: atom_id res chain seq x y z
N MET A 1 -84.85 37.51 -15.29
CA MET A 1 -84.42 36.14 -15.30
C MET A 1 -83.20 36.01 -14.40
N SER A 2 -83.51 35.63 -13.15
CA SER A 2 -82.52 35.50 -12.06
C SER A 2 -81.77 34.13 -12.15
N ARG A 3 -80.44 34.11 -12.19
CA ARG A 3 -79.66 32.92 -12.04
C ARG A 3 -79.17 32.81 -10.60
N GLN A 4 -79.65 31.82 -9.89
CA GLN A 4 -79.19 31.46 -8.56
C GLN A 4 -77.80 30.74 -8.65
N HIS A 5 -76.81 31.19 -7.88
CA HIS A 5 -75.54 30.49 -7.66
C HIS A 5 -75.66 29.58 -6.43
N VAL A 6 -75.40 28.30 -6.62
CA VAL A 6 -75.28 27.32 -5.54
C VAL A 6 -73.76 27.23 -5.17
N PRO A 7 -73.38 27.40 -3.89
CA PRO A 7 -72.01 27.20 -3.47
C PRO A 7 -71.72 25.71 -3.26
N VAL A 8 -70.67 25.16 -3.93
CA VAL A 8 -70.12 23.85 -3.67
C VAL A 8 -69.17 24.00 -2.51
N VAL A 9 -69.48 23.36 -1.38
CA VAL A 9 -68.57 23.23 -0.23
C VAL A 9 -67.68 22.00 -0.45
N LEU A 10 -66.39 22.25 -0.71
CA LEU A 10 -65.37 21.19 -0.83
C LEU A 10 -64.87 20.88 0.58
N GLY A 11 -65.30 19.76 1.16
CA GLY A 11 -64.84 19.28 2.45
C GLY A 11 -63.41 18.66 2.31
N LEU A 12 -62.39 19.33 2.90
CA LEU A 12 -61.04 18.83 3.00
C LEU A 12 -60.98 17.81 4.14
N VAL A 13 -60.92 16.49 3.82
CA VAL A 13 -60.67 15.43 4.80
C VAL A 13 -59.16 15.38 5.03
N LEU A 14 -58.67 15.98 6.14
CA LEU A 14 -57.29 15.78 6.62
C LEU A 14 -57.21 14.35 7.20
N GLY A 15 -56.68 13.41 6.41
CA GLY A 15 -56.27 12.10 6.90
C GLY A 15 -55.00 12.23 7.77
N CYS A 16 -55.12 12.06 9.08
CA CYS A 16 -53.97 11.85 9.96
C CYS A 16 -53.31 10.53 9.59
N LEU A 17 -52.25 10.59 8.81
CA LEU A 17 -51.29 9.48 8.70
C LEU A 17 -50.59 9.35 10.06
N ALA A 18 -51.04 8.39 10.86
CA ALA A 18 -50.27 7.96 12.04
C ALA A 18 -48.89 7.47 11.58
N ALA A 19 -47.83 8.21 11.94
CA ALA A 19 -46.48 7.76 11.73
C ALA A 19 -46.31 6.47 12.56
N VAL A 20 -46.18 5.33 11.87
CA VAL A 20 -45.79 4.09 12.50
C VAL A 20 -44.36 4.30 13.06
N PRO A 21 -44.16 4.16 14.39
CA PRO A 21 -42.82 4.30 14.94
C PRO A 21 -41.91 3.26 14.30
N VAL A 22 -40.92 3.70 13.54
CA VAL A 22 -39.83 2.82 13.07
C VAL A 22 -39.14 2.34 14.34
N PRO A 23 -39.09 1.01 14.60
CA PRO A 23 -38.40 0.51 15.77
C PRO A 23 -36.97 1.02 15.75
N ALA A 24 -36.51 1.60 16.87
CA ALA A 24 -35.11 2.03 16.99
C ALA A 24 -34.20 0.83 16.73
N ALA A 25 -33.26 1.01 15.80
CA ALA A 25 -32.27 -0.03 15.52
C ALA A 25 -31.45 -0.28 16.81
N HIS A 26 -31.59 -1.46 17.38
CA HIS A 26 -30.85 -1.87 18.58
C HIS A 26 -29.62 -2.64 18.17
N ALA A 27 -28.44 -2.17 18.62
CA ALA A 27 -27.20 -2.94 18.48
C ALA A 27 -27.33 -4.29 19.19
N ALA A 28 -27.31 -5.39 18.43
CA ALA A 28 -27.37 -6.74 18.99
C ALA A 28 -25.95 -7.33 19.14
N THR A 29 -25.72 -8.03 20.26
CA THR A 29 -24.51 -8.84 20.41
C THR A 29 -24.90 -10.32 20.31
N VAL A 30 -24.46 -10.98 19.23
CA VAL A 30 -24.78 -12.37 18.91
C VAL A 30 -23.56 -13.24 19.21
N PRO A 31 -23.64 -14.18 20.16
CA PRO A 31 -22.59 -15.17 20.37
C PRO A 31 -22.58 -16.16 19.19
N VAL A 32 -21.40 -16.43 18.64
CA VAL A 32 -21.19 -17.37 17.53
C VAL A 32 -20.38 -18.55 18.04
N GLY A 33 -20.93 -19.77 17.98
CA GLY A 33 -20.23 -20.99 18.34
C GLY A 33 -19.03 -21.28 17.42
N CYS A 34 -18.21 -22.27 17.80
CA CYS A 34 -17.00 -22.63 17.04
C CYS A 34 -17.34 -23.51 15.81
N SER A 35 -18.15 -22.97 14.91
CA SER A 35 -18.70 -23.67 13.74
C SER A 35 -18.82 -22.70 12.57
N VAL A 36 -18.35 -23.11 11.38
CA VAL A 36 -18.49 -22.30 10.14
C VAL A 36 -19.96 -22.08 9.76
N PRO A 37 -20.85 -23.07 9.82
CA PRO A 37 -22.28 -22.86 9.55
C PRO A 37 -22.90 -21.79 10.46
N GLU A 38 -22.55 -21.79 11.76
CA GLU A 38 -23.05 -20.75 12.70
C GLU A 38 -22.51 -19.37 12.36
N LEU A 39 -21.23 -19.26 11.98
CA LEU A 39 -20.64 -17.98 11.55
C LEU A 39 -21.34 -17.46 10.28
N VAL A 40 -21.56 -18.32 9.28
CA VAL A 40 -22.28 -17.96 8.04
C VAL A 40 -23.72 -17.53 8.34
N ALA A 41 -24.42 -18.28 9.18
CA ALA A 41 -25.79 -17.93 9.59
C ALA A 41 -25.84 -16.58 10.33
N ALA A 42 -24.87 -16.31 11.21
CA ALA A 42 -24.79 -15.05 11.95
C ALA A 42 -24.52 -13.86 11.03
N VAL A 43 -23.61 -14.00 10.05
CA VAL A 43 -23.35 -12.94 9.06
C VAL A 43 -24.61 -12.67 8.22
N ASN A 44 -25.29 -13.73 7.74
CA ASN A 44 -26.53 -13.56 6.98
C ASN A 44 -27.65 -12.90 7.80
N ALA A 45 -27.81 -13.27 9.06
CA ALA A 45 -28.79 -12.66 9.96
C ALA A 45 -28.46 -11.17 10.21
N ALA A 46 -27.19 -10.83 10.46
CA ALA A 46 -26.76 -9.46 10.66
C ALA A 46 -26.96 -8.59 9.40
N ASN A 47 -26.74 -9.15 8.22
CA ASN A 47 -26.97 -8.41 6.96
C ASN A 47 -28.42 -7.98 6.72
N ILE A 48 -29.40 -8.63 7.35
CA ILE A 48 -30.83 -8.31 7.23
C ILE A 48 -31.42 -7.69 8.50
N SER A 49 -30.65 -7.65 9.58
CA SER A 49 -31.04 -7.01 10.83
C SER A 49 -31.00 -5.48 10.71
N PRO A 50 -31.97 -4.75 11.26
CA PRO A 50 -31.87 -3.30 11.33
C PRO A 50 -30.87 -2.86 12.44
N GLY A 51 -29.84 -2.11 12.05
CA GLY A 51 -28.86 -1.51 12.97
C GLY A 51 -27.55 -2.27 13.05
N PRO A 52 -26.60 -1.75 13.86
CA PRO A 52 -25.26 -2.35 14.00
C PRO A 52 -25.31 -3.66 14.82
N ASP A 53 -24.71 -4.71 14.29
CA ASP A 53 -24.62 -6.00 14.97
C ASP A 53 -23.18 -6.36 15.37
N THR A 54 -23.02 -6.96 16.54
CA THR A 54 -21.73 -7.49 16.99
C THR A 54 -21.76 -9.01 17.04
N LEU A 55 -21.01 -9.66 16.17
CA LEU A 55 -20.79 -11.11 16.16
C LEU A 55 -19.61 -11.43 17.08
N ARG A 56 -19.90 -11.95 18.27
CA ARG A 56 -18.86 -12.34 19.21
C ARG A 56 -18.49 -13.80 18.97
N LEU A 57 -17.30 -14.00 18.37
CA LEU A 57 -16.82 -15.34 18.04
C LEU A 57 -16.41 -16.14 19.28
N ALA A 58 -16.47 -17.46 19.18
CA ALA A 58 -15.94 -18.34 20.22
C ALA A 58 -14.43 -18.10 20.40
N ARG A 59 -14.03 -17.89 21.65
CA ARG A 59 -12.66 -17.49 22.02
C ARG A 59 -11.63 -18.49 21.48
N LYS A 60 -10.61 -17.97 20.76
CA LYS A 60 -9.51 -18.74 20.17
C LYS A 60 -9.96 -19.87 19.23
N CYS A 61 -11.20 -19.83 18.74
CA CYS A 61 -11.70 -20.78 17.77
C CYS A 61 -11.00 -20.61 16.41
N THR A 62 -10.89 -21.71 15.66
CA THR A 62 -10.45 -21.69 14.26
C THR A 62 -11.61 -22.10 13.36
N TYR A 63 -12.18 -21.12 12.65
CA TYR A 63 -13.20 -21.33 11.63
C TYR A 63 -12.52 -21.69 10.29
N ARG A 64 -12.56 -22.99 9.93
CA ARG A 64 -11.91 -23.54 8.75
C ARG A 64 -12.87 -23.58 7.58
N LEU A 65 -12.73 -22.65 6.66
CA LEU A 65 -13.52 -22.57 5.43
C LEU A 65 -12.98 -23.57 4.41
N THR A 66 -13.73 -24.63 4.15
CA THR A 66 -13.37 -25.71 3.20
C THR A 66 -14.00 -25.53 1.83
N ALA A 67 -15.04 -24.67 1.73
CA ALA A 67 -15.76 -24.34 0.51
C ALA A 67 -16.05 -22.83 0.47
N PRO A 68 -16.21 -22.24 -0.71
CA PRO A 68 -16.68 -20.87 -0.85
C PRO A 68 -18.15 -20.71 -0.45
N ASP A 69 -18.56 -19.46 -0.23
CA ASP A 69 -19.96 -19.10 -0.11
C ASP A 69 -20.73 -19.51 -1.38
N PRO A 70 -21.83 -20.27 -1.26
CA PRO A 70 -22.56 -20.77 -2.44
C PRO A 70 -23.22 -19.67 -3.28
N VAL A 71 -23.50 -18.51 -2.69
CA VAL A 71 -24.09 -17.35 -3.38
C VAL A 71 -23.01 -16.53 -4.07
N ASN A 72 -21.83 -16.40 -3.45
CA ASN A 72 -20.72 -15.61 -3.94
C ASN A 72 -19.41 -16.43 -3.94
N PRO A 73 -19.20 -17.30 -4.91
CA PRO A 73 -18.14 -18.33 -4.87
C PRO A 73 -16.70 -17.78 -4.89
N GLY A 74 -16.51 -16.49 -5.11
CA GLY A 74 -15.24 -15.81 -4.90
C GLY A 74 -14.89 -15.53 -3.42
N ASN A 75 -15.85 -15.70 -2.50
CA ASN A 75 -15.72 -15.41 -1.08
C ASN A 75 -15.89 -16.66 -0.22
N GLY A 76 -15.27 -16.69 0.94
CA GLY A 76 -15.44 -17.78 1.92
C GLY A 76 -16.60 -17.54 2.89
N LEU A 77 -16.95 -16.28 3.14
CA LEU A 77 -18.10 -15.86 3.94
C LEU A 77 -19.07 -15.04 3.09
N PRO A 78 -20.35 -14.91 3.50
CA PRO A 78 -21.31 -14.04 2.84
C PRO A 78 -20.77 -12.59 2.76
N VAL A 79 -21.16 -11.89 1.71
CA VAL A 79 -20.83 -10.45 1.53
C VAL A 79 -21.34 -9.65 2.72
N ILE A 80 -20.53 -8.78 3.26
CA ILE A 80 -20.93 -7.83 4.30
C ILE A 80 -21.67 -6.67 3.63
N THR A 81 -22.95 -6.48 3.94
CA THR A 81 -23.81 -5.46 3.32
C THR A 81 -24.44 -4.49 4.32
N SER A 82 -24.19 -4.70 5.61
CA SER A 82 -24.67 -3.86 6.71
C SER A 82 -23.52 -3.50 7.67
N GLU A 83 -23.83 -2.81 8.76
CA GLU A 83 -22.88 -2.50 9.82
C GLU A 83 -22.68 -3.70 10.74
N ILE A 84 -21.53 -4.39 10.61
CA ILE A 84 -21.19 -5.60 11.36
C ILE A 84 -19.84 -5.45 12.04
N THR A 85 -19.81 -5.68 13.35
CA THR A 85 -18.58 -5.90 14.10
C THR A 85 -18.34 -7.40 14.31
N ILE A 86 -17.21 -7.91 13.87
CA ILE A 86 -16.72 -9.26 14.22
C ILE A 86 -15.69 -9.11 15.35
N ASP A 87 -16.12 -9.41 16.57
CA ASP A 87 -15.23 -9.51 17.73
C ASP A 87 -14.69 -10.93 17.86
N GLY A 88 -13.47 -11.12 17.37
CA GLY A 88 -12.85 -12.44 17.25
C GLY A 88 -12.41 -13.07 18.56
N GLN A 89 -12.12 -12.29 19.59
CA GLN A 89 -11.56 -12.79 20.86
C GLN A 89 -10.33 -13.70 20.69
N GLY A 90 -9.49 -13.41 19.67
CA GLY A 90 -8.35 -14.21 19.28
C GLY A 90 -8.67 -15.39 18.36
N ALA A 91 -9.87 -15.44 17.79
CA ALA A 91 -10.24 -16.46 16.80
C ALA A 91 -9.53 -16.25 15.46
N THR A 92 -9.45 -17.33 14.69
CA THR A 92 -8.91 -17.37 13.32
C THR A 92 -10.01 -17.77 12.34
N ILE A 93 -10.18 -17.01 11.28
CA ILE A 93 -10.99 -17.36 10.12
C ILE A 93 -10.02 -17.67 8.99
N THR A 94 -10.00 -18.91 8.51
CA THR A 94 -8.99 -19.36 7.56
C THR A 94 -9.59 -20.24 6.46
N ARG A 95 -9.13 -20.03 5.22
CA ARG A 95 -9.39 -21.02 4.17
C ARG A 95 -8.51 -22.24 4.42
N GLU A 96 -9.12 -23.42 4.47
CA GLU A 96 -8.38 -24.66 4.68
C GLU A 96 -7.90 -25.25 3.36
N GLY A 97 -6.64 -25.67 3.35
CA GLY A 97 -6.04 -26.46 2.30
C GLY A 97 -5.10 -25.69 1.39
N HIS A 98 -4.14 -26.46 0.86
CA HIS A 98 -3.14 -26.03 -0.10
C HIS A 98 -3.18 -26.95 -1.33
N GLY A 99 -2.87 -26.40 -2.51
CA GLY A 99 -2.77 -27.14 -3.76
C GLY A 99 -3.93 -26.92 -4.72
N LYS A 100 -3.79 -27.48 -5.95
CA LYS A 100 -4.66 -27.20 -7.10
C LYS A 100 -6.11 -27.72 -6.95
N LYS A 101 -6.36 -28.64 -6.03
CA LYS A 101 -7.70 -29.25 -5.82
C LYS A 101 -8.56 -28.51 -4.79
N VAL A 102 -7.98 -27.54 -4.06
CA VAL A 102 -8.70 -26.76 -3.06
C VAL A 102 -9.34 -25.55 -3.73
N PRO A 103 -10.63 -25.29 -3.51
CA PRO A 103 -11.30 -24.11 -4.06
C PRO A 103 -10.56 -22.83 -3.67
N ARG A 104 -10.42 -21.92 -4.64
CA ARG A 104 -9.76 -20.62 -4.44
C ARG A 104 -10.82 -19.58 -4.18
N PHE A 105 -10.75 -18.93 -3.04
CA PHE A 105 -11.65 -17.85 -2.64
C PHE A 105 -10.97 -16.97 -1.59
N ARG A 106 -11.29 -15.66 -1.59
CA ARG A 106 -10.90 -14.75 -0.49
C ARG A 106 -11.68 -15.08 0.76
N ILE A 107 -11.26 -14.57 1.91
CA ILE A 107 -12.01 -14.84 3.15
C ILE A 107 -13.26 -13.96 3.22
N LEU A 108 -13.12 -12.64 3.01
CA LEU A 108 -14.17 -11.64 3.21
C LEU A 108 -14.27 -10.68 2.03
N PHE A 109 -15.49 -10.27 1.71
CA PHE A 109 -15.78 -9.11 0.88
C PHE A 109 -16.75 -8.17 1.60
N VAL A 110 -16.38 -6.90 1.69
CA VAL A 110 -17.24 -5.82 2.18
C VAL A 110 -17.83 -5.11 0.97
N GLY A 111 -19.12 -5.24 0.76
CA GLY A 111 -19.85 -4.57 -0.32
C GLY A 111 -19.91 -3.06 -0.10
N SER A 112 -20.30 -2.31 -1.13
CA SER A 112 -20.31 -0.84 -1.10
C SER A 112 -21.20 -0.22 -0.01
N ALA A 113 -22.24 -0.91 0.42
CA ALA A 113 -23.10 -0.51 1.54
C ALA A 113 -22.65 -1.08 2.89
N GLY A 114 -21.65 -1.98 2.90
CA GLY A 114 -21.17 -2.64 4.12
C GLY A 114 -20.27 -1.73 4.96
N ASP A 115 -20.36 -1.89 6.28
CA ASP A 115 -19.44 -1.32 7.25
C ASP A 115 -18.95 -2.44 8.18
N LEU A 116 -17.70 -2.88 7.99
CA LEU A 116 -17.11 -3.97 8.74
C LEU A 116 -16.10 -3.49 9.76
N THR A 117 -16.28 -3.86 11.02
CA THR A 117 -15.23 -3.78 12.03
C THR A 117 -14.70 -5.18 12.36
N LEU A 118 -13.42 -5.44 12.09
CA LEU A 118 -12.71 -6.64 12.53
C LEU A 118 -11.90 -6.30 13.77
N SER A 119 -12.18 -6.94 14.88
CA SER A 119 -11.45 -6.76 16.14
C SER A 119 -10.92 -8.08 16.66
N ARG A 120 -9.64 -8.12 17.04
CA ARG A 120 -8.96 -9.27 17.66
C ARG A 120 -9.17 -10.58 16.88
N THR A 121 -9.11 -10.49 15.54
CA THR A 121 -9.39 -11.59 14.60
C THR A 121 -8.19 -11.86 13.71
N THR A 122 -7.88 -13.11 13.43
CA THR A 122 -6.91 -13.49 12.40
C THR A 122 -7.63 -13.89 11.12
N ILE A 123 -7.28 -13.28 10.00
CA ILE A 123 -7.75 -13.61 8.64
C ILE A 123 -6.59 -14.24 7.88
N SER A 124 -6.74 -15.50 7.44
CA SER A 124 -5.60 -16.18 6.82
C SER A 124 -5.95 -17.18 5.71
N GLY A 125 -4.97 -17.48 4.86
CA GLY A 125 -5.05 -18.50 3.83
C GLY A 125 -6.00 -18.21 2.68
N GLY A 126 -6.62 -17.03 2.63
CA GLY A 126 -7.48 -16.63 1.52
C GLY A 126 -6.73 -16.58 0.20
N PHE A 127 -7.44 -16.85 -0.91
CA PHE A 127 -6.86 -16.91 -2.24
C PHE A 127 -7.82 -16.32 -3.28
N ALA A 128 -7.61 -15.06 -3.66
CA ALA A 128 -8.43 -14.38 -4.66
C ALA A 128 -7.91 -14.63 -6.09
N THR A 129 -8.85 -14.86 -7.00
CA THR A 129 -8.62 -14.94 -8.46
C THR A 129 -9.57 -14.07 -9.26
N ASP A 130 -10.43 -13.33 -8.57
CA ASP A 130 -11.41 -12.39 -9.10
C ASP A 130 -11.42 -11.11 -8.26
N CYS A 131 -12.12 -10.09 -8.73
CA CYS A 131 -12.26 -8.82 -8.02
C CYS A 131 -13.71 -8.33 -8.00
N PRO A 132 -14.48 -8.62 -6.95
CA PRO A 132 -15.88 -8.24 -6.87
C PRO A 132 -16.09 -6.73 -6.72
N ALA A 133 -15.07 -5.99 -6.27
CA ALA A 133 -15.10 -4.53 -6.20
C ALA A 133 -15.04 -3.86 -7.59
N PHE A 134 -14.53 -4.58 -8.60
CA PHE A 134 -14.39 -4.12 -9.99
C PHE A 134 -14.93 -5.18 -10.96
N PRO A 135 -16.24 -5.46 -10.97
CA PRO A 135 -16.82 -6.55 -11.76
C PRO A 135 -16.66 -6.36 -13.28
N ASP A 136 -16.52 -5.12 -13.73
CA ASP A 136 -16.37 -4.76 -15.15
C ASP A 136 -14.94 -5.00 -15.69
N PHE A 137 -14.00 -5.40 -14.81
CA PHE A 137 -12.61 -5.71 -15.20
C PHE A 137 -12.33 -7.22 -15.05
N PRO A 138 -12.71 -8.04 -16.04
CA PRO A 138 -12.47 -9.48 -16.01
C PRO A 138 -10.97 -9.77 -15.99
N GLY A 139 -10.56 -10.71 -15.16
CA GLY A 139 -9.15 -11.10 -15.01
C GLY A 139 -8.36 -10.27 -13.99
N LEU A 140 -8.98 -9.30 -13.33
CA LEU A 140 -8.43 -8.67 -12.14
C LEU A 140 -8.64 -9.60 -10.93
N ALA A 141 -7.61 -9.75 -10.09
CA ALA A 141 -7.74 -10.39 -8.78
C ALA A 141 -7.41 -9.41 -7.67
N CYS A 142 -8.23 -9.38 -6.61
CA CYS A 142 -8.01 -8.43 -5.52
C CYS A 142 -8.40 -8.99 -4.14
N GLY A 143 -7.67 -8.52 -3.10
CA GLY A 143 -8.01 -8.81 -1.72
C GLY A 143 -7.97 -10.29 -1.36
N GLY A 144 -6.78 -10.91 -1.35
CA GLY A 144 -6.65 -12.33 -1.00
C GLY A 144 -7.24 -12.67 0.37
N GLY A 145 -7.05 -11.82 1.37
CA GLY A 145 -7.71 -11.91 2.67
C GLY A 145 -9.05 -11.21 2.68
N VAL A 146 -9.04 -9.91 2.37
CA VAL A 146 -10.22 -9.04 2.40
C VAL A 146 -10.21 -8.11 1.19
N SER A 147 -11.34 -8.02 0.48
CA SER A 147 -11.62 -6.93 -0.46
C SER A 147 -12.69 -6.02 0.15
N ASN A 148 -12.48 -4.69 0.10
CA ASN A 148 -13.35 -3.71 0.75
C ASN A 148 -13.80 -2.64 -0.24
N ALA A 149 -15.05 -2.71 -0.65
CA ALA A 149 -15.69 -1.66 -1.45
C ALA A 149 -16.51 -0.65 -0.61
N GLY A 150 -16.72 -0.94 0.67
CA GLY A 150 -17.48 -0.12 1.62
C GLY A 150 -16.58 0.58 2.65
N THR A 151 -16.94 0.44 3.92
CA THR A 151 -16.14 0.91 5.04
C THR A 151 -15.57 -0.26 5.83
N MET A 152 -14.29 -0.20 6.17
CA MET A 152 -13.65 -1.27 6.96
C MET A 152 -12.76 -0.71 8.05
N ARG A 153 -12.87 -1.27 9.25
CA ARG A 153 -11.96 -1.02 10.39
C ARG A 153 -11.35 -2.34 10.85
N VAL A 154 -10.03 -2.40 10.90
CA VAL A 154 -9.28 -3.57 11.38
C VAL A 154 -8.47 -3.15 12.60
N HIS A 155 -8.80 -3.72 13.76
CA HIS A 155 -8.18 -3.33 15.02
C HIS A 155 -7.65 -4.55 15.77
N GLN A 156 -6.43 -4.46 16.31
CA GLN A 156 -5.78 -5.51 17.11
C GLN A 156 -5.86 -6.90 16.47
N SER A 157 -5.74 -6.94 15.15
CA SER A 157 -6.03 -8.12 14.34
C SER A 157 -4.81 -8.56 13.54
N LYS A 158 -4.95 -9.66 12.78
CA LYS A 158 -3.90 -10.16 11.92
C LYS A 158 -4.46 -10.58 10.56
N VAL A 159 -3.85 -10.08 9.48
CA VAL A 159 -4.14 -10.51 8.11
C VAL A 159 -2.88 -11.16 7.56
N THR A 160 -2.88 -12.48 7.38
CA THR A 160 -1.63 -13.20 7.13
C THR A 160 -1.76 -14.36 6.15
N GLY A 161 -0.72 -14.57 5.32
CA GLY A 161 -0.65 -15.72 4.41
C GLY A 161 -1.75 -15.76 3.36
N ASN A 162 -2.32 -14.62 3.00
CA ASN A 162 -3.33 -14.50 1.95
C ASN A 162 -2.69 -14.23 0.59
N THR A 163 -3.34 -14.63 -0.48
CA THR A 163 -2.82 -14.51 -1.85
C THR A 163 -3.88 -13.91 -2.78
N SER A 164 -3.46 -12.98 -3.61
CA SER A 164 -4.19 -12.54 -4.81
C SER A 164 -3.36 -12.91 -6.03
N GLU A 165 -3.92 -13.66 -6.99
CA GLU A 165 -3.20 -14.17 -8.16
C GLU A 165 -4.00 -13.98 -9.44
N SER A 166 -3.34 -13.41 -10.46
CA SER A 166 -3.95 -13.21 -11.78
C SER A 166 -2.93 -13.33 -12.91
N ALA A 167 -3.43 -13.63 -14.10
CA ALA A 167 -2.68 -13.58 -15.35
C ALA A 167 -2.73 -12.21 -16.06
N LEU A 168 -3.49 -11.22 -15.52
CA LEU A 168 -3.59 -9.86 -16.07
C LEU A 168 -3.14 -8.83 -15.02
N TYR A 169 -3.90 -8.69 -13.95
CA TYR A 169 -3.63 -7.72 -12.90
C TYR A 169 -4.01 -8.30 -11.54
N ALA A 170 -3.11 -8.32 -10.59
CA ALA A 170 -3.37 -8.76 -9.21
C ALA A 170 -3.04 -7.65 -8.24
N GLN A 171 -3.94 -7.43 -7.26
CA GLN A 171 -3.73 -6.43 -6.21
C GLN A 171 -4.22 -6.89 -4.83
N GLY A 172 -3.64 -6.29 -3.77
CA GLY A 172 -4.05 -6.53 -2.40
C GLY A 172 -3.90 -7.98 -1.96
N GLY A 173 -2.67 -8.49 -1.81
CA GLY A 173 -2.46 -9.85 -1.32
C GLY A 173 -3.15 -10.11 0.02
N GLY A 174 -3.01 -9.17 0.97
CA GLY A 174 -3.73 -9.18 2.24
C GLY A 174 -5.08 -8.49 2.14
N ILE A 175 -5.05 -7.19 1.85
CA ILE A 175 -6.20 -6.29 1.81
C ILE A 175 -6.18 -5.53 0.47
N ASP A 176 -7.33 -5.47 -0.16
CA ASP A 176 -7.63 -4.57 -1.25
C ASP A 176 -8.75 -3.62 -0.81
N SER A 177 -8.59 -2.31 -1.00
CA SER A 177 -9.56 -1.34 -0.48
C SER A 177 -9.81 -0.18 -1.44
N PRO A 178 -10.72 -0.34 -2.40
CA PRO A 178 -11.31 0.80 -3.10
C PRO A 178 -12.25 1.64 -2.23
N GLY A 179 -12.78 1.09 -1.15
CA GLY A 179 -13.56 1.80 -0.14
C GLY A 179 -12.68 2.46 0.93
N THR A 180 -13.32 2.95 2.00
CA THR A 180 -12.60 3.55 3.13
C THR A 180 -12.06 2.49 4.07
N ALA A 181 -10.79 2.58 4.47
CA ALA A 181 -10.19 1.64 5.41
C ALA A 181 -9.41 2.30 6.54
N THR A 182 -9.52 1.72 7.73
CA THR A 182 -8.69 2.05 8.89
C THR A 182 -8.07 0.78 9.46
N VAL A 183 -6.74 0.77 9.60
CA VAL A 183 -5.97 -0.38 10.12
C VAL A 183 -5.16 0.09 11.32
N THR A 184 -5.52 -0.38 12.51
CA THR A 184 -4.92 0.10 13.77
C THR A 184 -4.41 -1.08 14.60
N GLU A 185 -3.21 -0.97 15.18
CA GLU A 185 -2.60 -1.98 16.05
C GLU A 185 -2.65 -3.39 15.45
N THR A 186 -2.46 -3.49 14.12
CA THR A 186 -2.72 -4.71 13.35
C THR A 186 -1.46 -5.19 12.62
N GLU A 187 -1.33 -6.50 12.50
CA GLU A 187 -0.28 -7.15 11.71
C GLU A 187 -0.82 -7.56 10.33
N VAL A 188 -0.24 -7.03 9.26
CA VAL A 188 -0.50 -7.47 7.88
C VAL A 188 0.77 -8.10 7.35
N THR A 189 0.87 -9.44 7.42
CA THR A 189 2.16 -10.12 7.29
C THR A 189 2.12 -11.35 6.38
N GLY A 190 3.19 -11.57 5.61
CA GLY A 190 3.34 -12.78 4.78
C GLY A 190 2.27 -12.91 3.69
N ASN A 191 1.61 -11.83 3.31
CA ASN A 191 0.64 -11.86 2.21
C ASN A 191 1.34 -11.72 0.86
N ARG A 192 0.69 -12.19 -0.18
CA ARG A 192 1.30 -12.30 -1.49
C ARG A 192 0.36 -11.83 -2.59
N VAL A 193 0.87 -10.99 -3.46
CA VAL A 193 0.25 -10.68 -4.75
C VAL A 193 1.11 -11.24 -5.88
N VAL A 194 0.48 -11.91 -6.85
CA VAL A 194 1.18 -12.64 -7.91
C VAL A 194 0.58 -12.33 -9.27
N TYR A 195 1.42 -11.82 -10.15
CA TYR A 195 1.16 -11.84 -11.58
C TYR A 195 1.85 -13.04 -12.21
N ASN A 196 1.11 -13.92 -12.86
CA ASN A 196 1.61 -15.16 -13.48
C ASN A 196 1.39 -15.24 -15.00
N GLY A 197 0.91 -14.15 -15.62
CA GLY A 197 0.69 -14.04 -17.05
C GLY A 197 1.97 -13.85 -17.86
N ILE A 198 1.79 -13.68 -19.15
CA ILE A 198 2.87 -13.44 -20.13
C ILE A 198 2.79 -12.05 -20.77
N ASP A 199 1.73 -11.29 -20.49
CA ASP A 199 1.56 -9.94 -21.00
C ASP A 199 2.67 -9.04 -20.40
N PRO A 200 3.38 -8.24 -21.24
CA PRO A 200 4.42 -7.34 -20.76
C PRO A 200 3.89 -6.16 -19.92
N GLU A 201 2.60 -5.91 -19.90
CA GLU A 201 1.96 -4.85 -19.11
C GLU A 201 1.30 -5.36 -17.81
N GLY A 202 1.49 -6.62 -17.47
CA GLY A 202 0.91 -7.21 -16.27
C GLY A 202 1.45 -6.61 -14.97
N ILE A 203 0.61 -6.59 -13.93
CA ILE A 203 0.95 -5.93 -12.67
C ILE A 203 0.63 -6.82 -11.47
N ALA A 204 1.58 -6.84 -10.51
CA ALA A 204 1.36 -7.33 -9.16
C ALA A 204 1.51 -6.16 -8.17
N ALA A 205 0.44 -5.72 -7.52
CA ALA A 205 0.40 -4.50 -6.71
C ALA A 205 -0.13 -4.72 -5.29
N GLY A 206 0.54 -4.15 -4.27
CA GLY A 206 0.06 -4.18 -2.89
C GLY A 206 0.14 -5.55 -2.22
N GLY A 207 1.34 -6.04 -1.94
CA GLY A 207 1.51 -7.34 -1.26
C GLY A 207 0.76 -7.43 0.06
N ALA A 208 0.86 -6.40 0.91
CA ALA A 208 0.04 -6.28 2.11
C ALA A 208 -1.29 -5.58 1.79
N ILE A 209 -1.24 -4.35 1.29
CA ILE A 209 -2.41 -3.49 1.06
C ILE A 209 -2.31 -2.84 -0.33
N ALA A 210 -3.36 -2.98 -1.14
CA ALA A 210 -3.64 -2.12 -2.29
C ALA A 210 -4.78 -1.18 -1.93
N ASN A 211 -4.64 0.11 -2.23
CA ASN A 211 -5.58 1.13 -1.78
C ASN A 211 -5.93 2.11 -2.89
N ASP A 212 -7.23 2.18 -3.22
CA ASP A 212 -7.81 3.12 -4.16
C ASP A 212 -8.81 4.09 -3.51
N GLY A 213 -9.07 3.93 -2.19
CA GLY A 213 -9.91 4.79 -1.36
C GLY A 213 -9.15 5.42 -0.19
N PRO A 214 -9.81 6.22 0.67
CA PRO A 214 -9.17 6.77 1.86
C PRO A 214 -8.65 5.69 2.80
N LEU A 215 -7.36 5.76 3.18
CA LEU A 215 -6.71 4.79 4.06
C LEU A 215 -5.99 5.45 5.24
N THR A 216 -6.20 4.91 6.43
CA THR A 216 -5.40 5.23 7.61
C THR A 216 -4.79 3.96 8.19
N VAL A 217 -3.46 3.97 8.41
CA VAL A 217 -2.73 2.85 9.03
C VAL A 217 -1.96 3.39 10.22
N THR A 218 -2.29 2.95 11.43
CA THR A 218 -1.72 3.49 12.66
C THR A 218 -1.19 2.37 13.56
N LYS A 219 -0.01 2.55 14.15
CA LYS A 219 0.62 1.64 15.14
C LYS A 219 0.61 0.18 14.68
N SER A 220 0.81 -0.04 13.39
CA SER A 220 0.67 -1.34 12.74
C SER A 220 1.99 -1.88 12.20
N ARG A 221 1.99 -3.13 11.73
CA ARG A 221 3.18 -3.79 11.15
C ARG A 221 2.81 -4.45 9.83
N LEU A 222 3.41 -3.99 8.75
CA LEU A 222 3.25 -4.54 7.40
C LEU A 222 4.57 -5.19 6.99
N THR A 223 4.72 -6.50 7.25
CA THR A 223 6.05 -7.14 7.15
C THR A 223 6.03 -8.46 6.40
N GLY A 224 7.10 -8.71 5.62
CA GLY A 224 7.28 -9.98 4.91
C GLY A 224 6.27 -10.23 3.79
N ASN A 225 5.62 -9.18 3.29
CA ASN A 225 4.68 -9.31 2.18
C ASN A 225 5.42 -9.25 0.83
N THR A 226 4.83 -9.84 -0.20
CA THR A 226 5.49 -9.92 -1.51
C THR A 226 4.56 -9.47 -2.65
N ALA A 227 5.15 -8.73 -3.60
CA ALA A 227 4.60 -8.49 -4.92
C ALA A 227 5.49 -9.18 -5.94
N THR A 228 4.96 -10.11 -6.73
CA THR A 228 5.77 -11.01 -7.56
C THR A 228 5.23 -11.10 -8.97
N VAL A 229 6.07 -10.80 -9.93
CA VAL A 229 5.92 -11.20 -11.34
C VAL A 229 6.70 -12.51 -11.52
N THR A 230 6.04 -13.56 -12.04
CA THR A 230 6.65 -14.90 -12.12
C THR A 230 7.40 -15.18 -13.40
N LYS A 231 7.19 -14.38 -14.45
CA LYS A 231 7.82 -14.54 -15.78
C LYS A 231 8.80 -13.43 -16.06
N ASP A 232 9.76 -13.71 -16.93
CA ASP A 232 10.72 -12.71 -17.42
C ASP A 232 10.05 -11.83 -18.51
N THR A 233 9.15 -10.96 -18.05
CA THR A 233 8.40 -10.00 -18.87
C THR A 233 8.67 -8.58 -18.38
N ARG A 234 8.30 -7.56 -19.16
CA ARG A 234 8.41 -6.15 -18.76
C ARG A 234 7.37 -5.71 -17.74
N SER A 235 6.67 -6.65 -17.13
CA SER A 235 5.61 -6.44 -16.13
C SER A 235 6.13 -5.82 -14.83
N ILE A 236 5.24 -5.32 -14.01
CA ILE A 236 5.61 -4.53 -12.81
C ILE A 236 5.20 -5.23 -11.52
N ALA A 237 6.14 -5.36 -10.58
CA ALA A 237 5.86 -5.66 -9.19
C ALA A 237 5.93 -4.36 -8.36
N PHE A 238 4.84 -4.02 -7.65
CA PHE A 238 4.67 -2.68 -7.13
C PHE A 238 4.11 -2.67 -5.70
N GLY A 239 4.70 -1.88 -4.78
CA GLY A 239 4.17 -1.69 -3.43
C GLY A 239 4.03 -2.98 -2.63
N ALA A 240 5.10 -3.74 -2.43
CA ALA A 240 5.01 -5.01 -1.70
C ALA A 240 4.46 -4.86 -0.27
N GLY A 241 4.65 -3.71 0.37
CA GLY A 241 3.97 -3.32 1.60
C GLY A 241 2.64 -2.65 1.28
N ILE A 242 2.67 -1.41 0.79
CA ILE A 242 1.49 -0.62 0.44
C ILE A 242 1.66 -0.01 -0.94
N ILE A 243 0.65 -0.13 -1.78
CA ILE A 243 0.42 0.76 -2.93
C ILE A 243 -0.80 1.63 -2.63
N SER A 244 -0.69 2.93 -2.90
CA SER A 244 -1.83 3.84 -2.75
C SER A 244 -2.02 4.73 -3.95
N PHE A 245 -3.28 4.85 -4.38
CA PHE A 245 -3.77 5.77 -5.42
C PHE A 245 -4.75 6.80 -4.85
N ALA A 246 -4.91 6.86 -3.52
CA ALA A 246 -5.87 7.73 -2.83
C ALA A 246 -5.26 8.36 -1.56
N PRO A 247 -5.94 9.31 -0.90
CA PRO A 247 -5.46 9.91 0.34
C PRO A 247 -5.12 8.84 1.38
N THR A 248 -3.87 8.83 1.83
CA THR A 248 -3.36 7.80 2.75
C THR A 248 -2.55 8.43 3.88
N ASN A 249 -2.87 8.04 5.11
CA ASN A 249 -2.10 8.39 6.29
C ASN A 249 -1.50 7.15 6.95
N ILE A 250 -0.18 7.14 7.13
CA ILE A 250 0.56 6.07 7.81
C ILE A 250 1.26 6.70 9.01
N GLU A 251 0.91 6.23 10.21
CA GLU A 251 1.44 6.80 11.46
C GLU A 251 1.99 5.71 12.38
N ASP A 252 3.18 5.93 12.97
CA ASP A 252 3.83 5.05 13.93
C ASP A 252 3.87 3.57 13.49
N THR A 253 3.99 3.33 12.20
CA THR A 253 3.86 2.01 11.58
C THR A 253 5.20 1.52 11.05
N VAL A 254 5.41 0.21 11.14
CA VAL A 254 6.59 -0.46 10.57
C VAL A 254 6.21 -1.12 9.24
N VAL A 255 6.84 -0.67 8.15
CA VAL A 255 6.76 -1.31 6.84
C VAL A 255 8.11 -1.94 6.53
N GLY A 256 8.25 -3.26 6.72
CA GLY A 256 9.55 -3.88 6.70
C GLY A 256 9.63 -5.28 6.10
N LYS A 257 10.81 -5.66 5.60
CA LYS A 257 11.08 -6.99 5.02
C LYS A 257 10.11 -7.39 3.90
N ASN A 258 9.52 -6.41 3.20
CA ASN A 258 8.67 -6.67 2.05
C ASN A 258 9.51 -6.77 0.79
N ARG A 259 9.08 -7.59 -0.19
CA ARG A 259 9.84 -7.82 -1.42
C ARG A 259 8.97 -7.62 -2.65
N ALA A 260 9.38 -6.72 -3.54
CA ALA A 260 8.90 -6.63 -4.92
C ALA A 260 9.90 -7.39 -5.83
N TYR A 261 9.38 -8.29 -6.68
CA TYR A 261 10.19 -9.09 -7.60
C TYR A 261 9.60 -9.11 -9.01
N ALA A 262 10.36 -8.63 -9.98
CA ALA A 262 9.97 -8.61 -11.39
C ALA A 262 11.21 -8.92 -12.26
N PRO A 263 11.43 -10.18 -12.71
CA PRO A 263 12.71 -10.59 -13.29
C PRO A 263 13.14 -9.80 -14.53
N GLY A 264 12.26 -9.48 -15.45
CA GLY A 264 12.58 -8.70 -16.66
C GLY A 264 11.94 -7.32 -16.72
N GLY A 265 11.18 -6.95 -15.68
CA GLY A 265 10.39 -5.73 -15.66
C GLY A 265 10.86 -4.70 -14.63
N ILE A 266 9.91 -4.13 -13.91
CA ILE A 266 10.20 -3.13 -12.90
C ILE A 266 9.76 -3.61 -11.52
N ALA A 267 10.70 -3.72 -10.59
CA ALA A 267 10.39 -3.95 -9.19
C ALA A 267 10.42 -2.61 -8.42
N ARG A 268 9.34 -2.30 -7.70
CA ARG A 268 9.20 -1.04 -6.94
C ARG A 268 8.72 -1.27 -5.52
N ALA A 269 9.47 -0.74 -4.59
CA ALA A 269 9.14 -0.27 -3.25
C ALA A 269 8.25 -1.12 -2.32
N ALA A 270 8.51 -0.87 -1.04
CA ALA A 270 7.60 -1.28 0.02
C ALA A 270 6.42 -0.31 0.17
N VAL A 271 6.67 1.00 0.11
CA VAL A 271 5.63 2.04 0.10
C VAL A 271 5.65 2.73 -1.25
N ALA A 272 4.56 2.59 -1.99
CA ALA A 272 4.43 3.19 -3.31
C ALA A 272 3.23 4.14 -3.36
N ASN A 273 3.47 5.35 -3.89
CA ASN A 273 2.45 6.33 -4.19
C ASN A 273 2.25 6.36 -5.71
N GLY A 274 1.06 6.01 -6.17
CA GLY A 274 0.72 5.87 -7.59
C GLY A 274 0.51 7.19 -8.34
N ILE A 275 0.32 7.10 -9.66
CA ILE A 275 0.00 8.22 -10.56
C ILE A 275 -1.36 7.96 -11.22
N PRO A 276 -2.17 9.00 -11.46
CA PRO A 276 -2.24 10.30 -10.82
C PRO A 276 -3.03 10.20 -9.51
N ALA A 277 -2.42 10.48 -8.38
CA ALA A 277 -3.16 10.52 -7.13
C ALA A 277 -3.74 11.92 -6.91
N PRO A 278 -5.04 12.12 -6.84
CA PRO A 278 -5.59 13.36 -6.31
C PRO A 278 -5.34 13.47 -4.81
N GLY A 279 -4.76 12.43 -4.18
CA GLY A 279 -4.54 12.34 -2.75
C GLY A 279 -3.09 12.45 -2.34
N ARG A 280 -2.87 12.99 -1.15
CA ARG A 280 -1.58 13.04 -0.48
C ARG A 280 -1.33 11.73 0.28
N LEU A 281 -0.13 11.17 0.15
CA LEU A 281 0.35 10.13 1.06
C LEU A 281 1.21 10.77 2.14
N THR A 282 0.84 10.58 3.39
CA THR A 282 1.57 11.09 4.55
C THR A 282 2.12 9.92 5.36
N VAL A 283 3.41 9.99 5.73
CA VAL A 283 4.04 9.02 6.65
C VAL A 283 4.65 9.78 7.81
N THR A 284 4.21 9.51 9.02
CA THR A 284 4.70 10.16 10.23
C THR A 284 5.12 9.13 11.26
N GLY A 285 6.34 9.22 11.75
CA GLY A 285 6.88 8.26 12.73
C GLY A 285 7.09 6.87 12.13
N GLY A 286 7.47 5.92 12.97
CA GLY A 286 7.68 4.53 12.58
C GLY A 286 8.94 4.29 11.74
N ALA A 287 8.90 3.22 10.93
CA ALA A 287 10.05 2.80 10.13
C ALA A 287 9.66 2.15 8.79
N ILE A 288 10.46 2.41 7.76
CA ILE A 288 10.42 1.71 6.48
C ILE A 288 11.78 1.01 6.32
N SER A 289 11.87 -0.30 6.60
CA SER A 289 13.17 -0.95 6.74
C SER A 289 13.28 -2.34 6.12
N ASP A 290 14.49 -2.66 5.68
CA ASP A 290 14.88 -3.99 5.20
C ASP A 290 14.00 -4.50 4.03
N ASN A 291 13.44 -3.59 3.24
CA ASN A 291 12.64 -3.93 2.08
C ASN A 291 13.52 -4.12 0.84
N THR A 292 13.08 -4.95 -0.09
CA THR A 292 13.86 -5.26 -1.30
C THR A 292 13.01 -5.10 -2.55
N SER A 293 13.55 -4.35 -3.52
CA SER A 293 13.09 -4.35 -4.92
C SER A 293 14.13 -5.06 -5.76
N ASP A 294 13.76 -6.11 -6.47
CA ASP A 294 14.68 -7.03 -7.15
C ASP A 294 14.22 -7.32 -8.57
N SER A 295 15.05 -6.96 -9.53
CA SER A 295 14.80 -7.15 -10.97
C SER A 295 16.09 -7.58 -11.68
N PRO A 296 16.40 -8.87 -11.76
CA PRO A 296 17.67 -9.37 -12.33
C PRO A 296 17.97 -8.88 -13.75
N HIS A 297 16.98 -8.84 -14.64
CA HIS A 297 17.16 -8.44 -16.05
C HIS A 297 16.48 -7.10 -16.39
N GLY A 298 15.85 -6.45 -15.43
CA GLY A 298 15.12 -5.19 -15.62
C GLY A 298 15.59 -4.10 -14.66
N ASN A 299 14.66 -3.29 -14.16
CA ASN A 299 14.98 -2.15 -13.29
C ASN A 299 14.40 -2.32 -11.88
N ALA A 300 15.19 -1.99 -10.87
CA ALA A 300 14.77 -1.96 -9.47
C ALA A 300 14.75 -0.52 -8.94
N GLN A 301 13.66 -0.11 -8.30
CA GLN A 301 13.42 1.28 -7.96
C GLN A 301 12.77 1.44 -6.59
N GLY A 302 13.27 2.38 -5.78
CA GLY A 302 12.67 2.75 -4.50
C GLY A 302 12.54 1.57 -3.53
N GLY A 303 13.64 1.04 -2.99
CA GLY A 303 13.58 -0.10 -2.07
C GLY A 303 12.65 0.14 -0.88
N GLY A 304 12.73 1.33 -0.26
CA GLY A 304 11.82 1.77 0.79
C GLY A 304 10.58 2.46 0.22
N ILE A 305 10.78 3.55 -0.52
CA ILE A 305 9.71 4.42 -1.03
C ILE A 305 9.88 4.63 -2.54
N ALA A 306 8.80 4.54 -3.30
CA ALA A 306 8.68 5.05 -4.67
C ALA A 306 7.53 6.07 -4.74
N ASN A 307 7.84 7.34 -4.96
CA ASN A 307 6.85 8.40 -4.98
C ASN A 307 6.68 8.98 -6.38
N ASN A 308 5.48 8.85 -6.94
CA ASN A 308 5.08 9.46 -8.21
C ASN A 308 3.98 10.53 -8.04
N GLY A 309 3.60 10.86 -6.82
CA GLY A 309 2.56 11.83 -6.50
C GLY A 309 2.99 12.79 -5.39
N LEU A 310 2.02 13.35 -4.69
CA LEU A 310 2.25 14.24 -3.56
C LEU A 310 2.49 13.44 -2.26
N MET A 311 3.65 13.57 -1.64
CA MET A 311 4.01 12.83 -0.44
C MET A 311 4.69 13.70 0.62
N THR A 312 4.38 13.42 1.87
CA THR A 312 5.07 14.01 3.03
C THR A 312 5.58 12.89 3.95
N VAL A 313 6.84 12.96 4.33
CA VAL A 313 7.48 11.99 5.25
C VAL A 313 8.14 12.75 6.37
N SER A 314 7.77 12.45 7.62
CA SER A 314 8.32 13.14 8.78
C SER A 314 8.61 12.19 9.93
N LYS A 315 9.77 12.37 10.59
CA LYS A 315 10.20 11.58 11.76
C LYS A 315 10.25 10.07 11.49
N VAL A 316 10.60 9.67 10.27
CA VAL A 316 10.63 8.28 9.82
C VAL A 316 12.08 7.78 9.72
N LYS A 317 12.31 6.52 10.12
CA LYS A 317 13.56 5.81 9.84
C LYS A 317 13.42 4.99 8.56
N ILE A 318 14.10 5.40 7.49
CA ILE A 318 14.18 4.70 6.20
C ILE A 318 15.54 3.99 6.14
N SER A 319 15.59 2.68 6.43
CA SER A 319 16.89 2.03 6.65
C SER A 319 17.00 0.63 6.10
N GLY A 320 18.19 0.26 5.62
CA GLY A 320 18.49 -1.10 5.17
C GLY A 320 17.69 -1.54 3.95
N ASN A 321 17.01 -0.62 3.26
CA ASN A 321 16.26 -0.95 2.06
C ASN A 321 17.21 -1.15 0.88
N ARG A 322 16.89 -2.10 -0.01
CA ARG A 322 17.76 -2.49 -1.11
C ARG A 322 17.02 -2.51 -2.44
N VAL A 323 17.67 -1.98 -3.47
CA VAL A 323 17.31 -2.19 -4.87
C VAL A 323 18.41 -2.98 -5.57
N VAL A 324 18.03 -4.02 -6.33
CA VAL A 324 18.97 -4.90 -7.04
C VAL A 324 18.55 -5.03 -8.50
N ALA A 325 19.45 -4.69 -9.42
CA ALA A 325 19.24 -4.82 -10.87
C ALA A 325 20.56 -5.25 -11.53
N ALA A 326 20.77 -6.54 -11.74
CA ALA A 326 22.08 -7.06 -12.16
C ALA A 326 22.61 -6.45 -13.44
N GLY A 327 21.81 -6.37 -14.51
CA GLY A 327 22.17 -5.76 -15.79
C GLY A 327 21.43 -4.46 -16.14
N GLY A 328 20.52 -4.02 -15.26
CA GLY A 328 19.68 -2.86 -15.48
C GLY A 328 20.04 -1.67 -14.61
N THR A 329 19.01 -0.94 -14.16
CA THR A 329 19.19 0.25 -13.33
C THR A 329 18.62 0.06 -11.93
N ALA A 330 19.43 0.19 -10.89
CA ALA A 330 19.06 0.20 -9.49
C ALA A 330 19.03 1.63 -8.96
N ARG A 331 17.83 2.15 -8.59
CA ARG A 331 17.64 3.55 -8.19
C ARG A 331 16.91 3.70 -6.87
N GLY A 332 17.41 4.59 -6.00
CA GLY A 332 16.74 4.95 -4.76
C GLY A 332 16.60 3.77 -3.80
N GLY A 333 17.70 3.29 -3.24
CA GLY A 333 17.66 2.22 -2.23
C GLY A 333 16.70 2.56 -1.08
N GLY A 334 16.78 3.79 -0.56
CA GLY A 334 15.85 4.34 0.42
C GLY A 334 14.60 4.92 -0.25
N VAL A 335 14.77 5.96 -1.06
CA VAL A 335 13.69 6.73 -1.67
C VAL A 335 13.98 6.99 -3.14
N ARG A 336 13.01 6.76 -4.01
CA ARG A 336 13.00 7.19 -5.40
C ARG A 336 11.81 8.09 -5.70
N MET A 337 12.09 9.22 -6.33
CA MET A 337 11.07 10.08 -6.91
C MET A 337 10.73 9.62 -8.33
N GLY A 338 9.51 9.78 -8.75
CA GLY A 338 9.12 9.71 -10.15
C GLY A 338 9.06 11.12 -10.78
N PRO A 339 8.83 11.19 -12.10
CA PRO A 339 8.85 12.47 -12.82
C PRO A 339 7.76 13.47 -12.42
N PHE A 340 6.73 13.01 -11.71
CA PHE A 340 5.66 13.87 -11.18
C PHE A 340 5.61 13.83 -9.65
N GLY A 341 6.66 13.23 -9.02
CA GLY A 341 6.71 13.11 -7.58
C GLY A 341 7.06 14.44 -6.92
N GLU A 342 6.30 14.79 -5.90
CA GLU A 342 6.62 15.85 -4.96
C GLU A 342 6.80 15.26 -3.57
N LEU A 343 7.96 15.43 -2.96
CA LEU A 343 8.27 14.90 -1.63
C LEU A 343 8.78 15.98 -0.70
N GLY A 344 8.08 16.17 0.41
CA GLY A 344 8.59 16.82 1.60
C GLY A 344 9.15 15.78 2.58
N LEU A 345 10.45 15.78 2.86
CA LEU A 345 11.11 14.88 3.80
C LEU A 345 11.69 15.70 4.96
N THR A 346 11.19 15.47 6.18
CA THR A 346 11.62 16.27 7.34
C THR A 346 11.95 15.42 8.55
N ASP A 347 12.95 15.86 9.35
CA ASP A 347 13.31 15.26 10.64
C ASP A 347 13.49 13.73 10.59
N SER A 348 13.96 13.20 9.45
CA SER A 348 13.99 11.78 9.16
C SER A 348 15.42 11.24 8.99
N HIS A 349 15.56 9.91 9.07
CA HIS A 349 16.85 9.25 8.91
C HIS A 349 16.83 8.31 7.71
N VAL A 350 17.64 8.57 6.69
CA VAL A 350 17.84 7.73 5.51
C VAL A 350 19.19 7.04 5.63
N VAL A 351 19.21 5.80 6.13
CA VAL A 351 20.43 5.18 6.66
C VAL A 351 20.66 3.77 6.12
N GLY A 352 21.86 3.52 5.60
CA GLY A 352 22.30 2.18 5.23
C GLY A 352 21.49 1.54 4.11
N ASN A 353 20.89 2.35 3.24
CA ASN A 353 20.18 1.85 2.07
C ASN A 353 21.15 1.54 0.93
N ILE A 354 20.79 0.61 0.06
CA ILE A 354 21.68 0.05 -0.97
C ILE A 354 21.02 0.14 -2.34
N ALA A 355 21.76 0.68 -3.31
CA ALA A 355 21.48 0.50 -4.73
C ALA A 355 22.60 -0.34 -5.35
N ASP A 356 22.25 -1.51 -5.91
CA ASP A 356 23.22 -2.51 -6.37
C ASP A 356 22.89 -2.95 -7.81
N ALA A 357 23.81 -2.67 -8.73
CA ALA A 357 23.68 -2.99 -10.15
C ALA A 357 25.02 -3.50 -10.72
N PRO A 358 25.42 -4.74 -10.45
CA PRO A 358 26.77 -5.24 -10.76
C PRO A 358 27.26 -4.97 -12.18
N GLN A 359 26.42 -5.15 -13.20
CA GLN A 359 26.74 -4.89 -14.61
C GLN A 359 25.95 -3.70 -15.21
N GLY A 360 25.28 -2.94 -14.35
CA GLY A 360 24.35 -1.88 -14.77
C GLY A 360 24.67 -0.52 -14.15
N THR A 361 23.62 0.22 -13.80
CA THR A 361 23.75 1.56 -13.24
C THR A 361 23.07 1.64 -11.87
N ALA A 362 23.83 1.99 -10.82
CA ALA A 362 23.34 2.22 -9.46
C ALA A 362 23.30 3.71 -9.15
N GLN A 363 22.15 4.26 -8.74
CA GLN A 363 21.97 5.69 -8.52
C GLN A 363 21.18 5.97 -7.25
N GLY A 364 21.62 7.00 -6.48
CA GLY A 364 20.90 7.54 -5.35
C GLY A 364 20.57 6.48 -4.28
N ALA A 365 21.57 5.81 -3.70
CA ALA A 365 21.29 4.75 -2.74
C ALA A 365 20.46 5.21 -1.54
N GLY A 366 20.68 6.44 -1.04
CA GLY A 366 19.81 7.08 -0.07
C GLY A 366 18.55 7.64 -0.72
N LEU A 367 18.76 8.65 -1.57
CA LEU A 367 17.73 9.43 -2.25
C LEU A 367 18.03 9.50 -3.75
N ASP A 368 17.03 9.24 -4.58
CA ASP A 368 17.10 9.41 -6.04
C ASP A 368 16.00 10.37 -6.49
N ASN A 369 16.40 11.55 -6.97
CA ASN A 369 15.51 12.52 -7.59
C ASN A 369 15.84 12.64 -9.09
N PRO A 370 15.26 11.79 -9.94
CA PRO A 370 15.43 11.87 -11.37
C PRO A 370 14.64 13.04 -11.97
N ASP A 371 14.74 13.16 -13.29
CA ASP A 371 14.06 14.18 -14.07
C ASP A 371 12.58 14.38 -13.70
N GLY A 372 12.20 15.63 -13.43
CA GLY A 372 10.83 16.07 -13.18
C GLY A 372 10.37 16.03 -11.72
N GLY A 373 11.05 15.33 -10.82
CA GLY A 373 10.66 15.24 -9.42
C GLY A 373 11.02 16.50 -8.60
N THR A 374 10.20 16.86 -7.63
CA THR A 374 10.47 17.93 -6.67
C THR A 374 10.74 17.36 -5.29
N LEU A 375 11.98 17.51 -4.79
CA LEU A 375 12.40 17.07 -3.46
C LEU A 375 12.72 18.26 -2.58
N THR A 376 12.03 18.38 -1.45
CA THR A 376 12.38 19.29 -0.36
C THR A 376 12.74 18.46 0.87
N ALA A 377 13.99 18.56 1.32
CA ALA A 377 14.48 17.81 2.47
C ALA A 377 15.03 18.75 3.55
N THR A 378 14.48 18.66 4.77
CA THR A 378 14.84 19.57 5.86
C THR A 378 15.18 18.81 7.14
N ARG A 379 16.33 19.06 7.76
CA ARG A 379 16.80 18.47 9.04
C ARG A 379 16.89 16.94 9.03
N ASN A 380 17.27 16.35 7.91
CA ASN A 380 17.42 14.89 7.81
C ASN A 380 18.88 14.45 8.01
N LYS A 381 19.04 13.16 8.31
CA LYS A 381 20.33 12.47 8.30
C LYS A 381 20.36 11.46 7.16
N VAL A 382 21.17 11.72 6.13
CA VAL A 382 21.40 10.81 5.00
C VAL A 382 22.77 10.18 5.18
N PHE A 383 22.81 8.91 5.61
CA PHE A 383 24.01 8.39 6.25
C PHE A 383 24.26 6.93 5.87
N ARG A 384 25.52 6.57 5.54
CA ARG A 384 25.96 5.20 5.21
C ARG A 384 25.16 4.51 4.11
N ASN A 385 24.62 5.25 3.16
CA ASN A 385 23.99 4.68 1.98
C ASN A 385 25.04 4.33 0.94
N THR A 386 24.86 3.23 0.20
CA THR A 386 25.89 2.71 -0.71
C THR A 386 25.30 2.37 -2.07
N ALA A 387 25.84 3.00 -3.13
CA ALA A 387 25.60 2.63 -4.52
C ALA A 387 26.80 1.80 -5.04
N THR A 388 26.52 0.61 -5.58
CA THR A 388 27.55 -0.33 -6.10
C THR A 388 27.24 -0.80 -7.51
N ALA A 389 28.28 -0.84 -8.36
CA ALA A 389 28.23 -1.38 -9.72
C ALA A 389 29.66 -1.82 -10.12
N GLU A 390 29.98 -3.13 -10.03
CA GLU A 390 31.34 -3.63 -10.28
C GLU A 390 31.80 -3.41 -11.72
N GLY A 391 30.96 -3.74 -12.71
CA GLY A 391 31.22 -3.55 -14.14
C GLY A 391 30.43 -2.42 -14.76
N GLY A 392 29.87 -1.52 -13.95
CA GLY A 392 28.99 -0.47 -14.42
C GLY A 392 29.25 0.90 -13.76
N THR A 393 28.20 1.69 -13.59
CA THR A 393 28.30 3.07 -13.05
C THR A 393 27.55 3.16 -11.73
N ALA A 394 28.23 3.65 -10.67
CA ALA A 394 27.61 3.92 -9.37
C ALA A 394 27.74 5.40 -9.00
N GLN A 395 26.63 6.09 -8.79
CA GLN A 395 26.56 7.54 -8.59
C GLN A 395 25.61 7.93 -7.46
N GLY A 396 25.97 8.93 -6.67
CA GLY A 396 25.14 9.47 -5.61
C GLY A 396 24.85 8.48 -4.48
N GLY A 397 25.83 8.18 -3.63
CA GLY A 397 25.63 7.29 -2.48
C GLY A 397 24.57 7.83 -1.54
N GLY A 398 24.62 9.13 -1.18
CA GLY A 398 23.61 9.82 -0.40
C GLY A 398 22.44 10.28 -1.27
N LEU A 399 22.73 11.09 -2.28
CA LEU A 399 21.74 11.67 -3.19
C LEU A 399 22.23 11.62 -4.65
N TYR A 400 21.36 11.19 -5.55
CA TYR A 400 21.48 11.40 -6.99
C TYR A 400 20.40 12.38 -7.46
N HIS A 401 20.81 13.42 -8.21
CA HIS A 401 19.89 14.44 -8.72
C HIS A 401 20.08 14.66 -10.22
N VAL A 402 18.96 14.66 -10.94
CA VAL A 402 18.87 15.09 -12.35
C VAL A 402 17.69 16.05 -12.48
N GLY A 403 17.96 17.29 -12.84
CA GLY A 403 16.90 18.18 -13.32
C GLY A 403 16.70 17.96 -14.81
N GLY A 404 15.45 17.88 -15.24
CA GLY A 404 15.10 17.58 -16.62
C GLY A 404 15.52 18.59 -17.65
N ALA A 405 15.50 18.12 -18.91
CA ALA A 405 15.66 18.99 -20.10
C ALA A 405 14.59 20.09 -20.15
N THR A 406 13.48 19.93 -19.43
CA THR A 406 12.38 20.90 -19.29
C THR A 406 12.58 21.89 -18.14
N GLY A 407 13.66 21.77 -17.35
CA GLY A 407 13.87 22.58 -16.14
C GLY A 407 12.91 22.22 -14.97
N LEU A 408 12.10 21.20 -15.15
CA LEU A 408 11.17 20.68 -14.13
C LEU A 408 11.92 19.63 -13.33
N GLY A 409 12.14 19.74 -12.13
CA GLY A 409 12.87 18.81 -11.26
C GLY A 409 13.85 19.61 -10.42
N THR A 410 13.51 19.77 -9.14
CA THR A 410 14.30 20.56 -8.20
C THR A 410 14.61 19.74 -6.96
N THR A 411 15.77 20.03 -6.38
CA THR A 411 16.10 19.53 -5.04
C THR A 411 16.49 20.70 -4.16
N THR A 412 15.77 20.87 -3.06
CA THR A 412 16.09 21.84 -2.01
C THR A 412 16.46 21.10 -0.74
N LEU A 413 17.67 21.34 -0.26
CA LEU A 413 18.18 20.75 0.98
C LEU A 413 18.37 21.88 1.99
N GLU A 414 17.91 21.64 3.23
CA GLU A 414 18.01 22.61 4.32
C GLU A 414 18.38 21.92 5.64
N GLN A 415 19.49 22.32 6.24
CA GLN A 415 19.94 21.82 7.55
C GLN A 415 20.09 20.28 7.64
N ASN A 416 20.39 19.61 6.53
CA ASN A 416 20.62 18.18 6.53
C ASN A 416 22.08 17.83 6.84
N THR A 417 22.30 16.59 7.27
CA THR A 417 23.64 15.98 7.35
C THR A 417 23.72 14.84 6.35
N ILE A 418 24.61 14.94 5.37
CA ILE A 418 24.85 13.93 4.33
C ILE A 418 26.27 13.42 4.51
N ALA A 419 26.45 12.28 5.16
CA ALA A 419 27.75 11.82 5.57
C ALA A 419 27.97 10.31 5.47
N HIS A 420 29.23 9.90 5.30
CA HIS A 420 29.67 8.51 5.24
C HIS A 420 28.93 7.67 4.18
N ASN A 421 28.41 8.30 3.13
CA ASN A 421 27.81 7.62 2.00
C ASN A 421 28.89 7.20 1.00
N ARG A 422 28.62 6.18 0.19
CA ARG A 422 29.60 5.62 -0.74
C ARG A 422 28.98 5.40 -2.12
N ALA A 423 29.73 5.75 -3.17
CA ALA A 423 29.41 5.41 -4.57
C ALA A 423 30.73 5.23 -5.37
N GLY A 424 30.64 5.00 -6.65
CA GLY A 424 31.80 5.14 -7.55
C GLY A 424 32.15 6.60 -7.81
N ASP A 425 31.11 7.47 -7.80
CA ASP A 425 31.27 8.92 -7.94
C ASP A 425 30.13 9.65 -7.18
N GLY A 426 30.43 10.84 -6.62
CA GLY A 426 29.50 11.58 -5.79
C GLY A 426 29.03 10.77 -4.59
N GLY A 427 29.96 10.30 -3.75
CA GLY A 427 29.62 9.49 -2.58
C GLY A 427 28.56 10.16 -1.72
N GLY A 428 28.64 11.49 -1.52
CA GLY A 428 27.61 12.29 -0.87
C GLY A 428 26.47 12.63 -1.84
N ILE A 429 26.77 13.51 -2.78
CA ILE A 429 25.80 14.03 -3.75
C ILE A 429 26.38 13.91 -5.17
N PHE A 430 25.62 13.33 -6.08
CA PHE A 430 25.88 13.42 -7.51
C PHE A 430 24.80 14.27 -8.19
N LYS A 431 25.22 15.37 -8.83
CA LYS A 431 24.32 16.25 -9.58
C LYS A 431 24.62 16.15 -11.06
N ALA A 432 23.79 15.44 -11.81
CA ALA A 432 23.94 15.33 -13.26
C ALA A 432 23.50 16.61 -13.99
N SER A 433 22.43 17.25 -13.56
CA SER A 433 21.90 18.49 -14.13
C SER A 433 20.87 19.14 -13.21
N GLY A 434 20.29 20.27 -13.60
CA GLY A 434 19.14 20.91 -12.96
C GLY A 434 19.45 21.72 -11.70
N ALA A 435 18.40 22.14 -11.00
CA ALA A 435 18.48 22.97 -9.81
C ALA A 435 18.61 22.13 -8.54
N LEU A 436 19.73 22.28 -7.85
CA LEU A 436 19.96 21.72 -6.51
C LEU A 436 20.56 22.82 -5.63
N THR A 437 19.91 23.08 -4.50
CA THR A 437 20.35 24.12 -3.54
C THR A 437 20.62 23.50 -2.18
N LEU A 438 21.65 24.02 -1.50
CA LEU A 438 22.03 23.71 -0.13
C LEU A 438 21.85 24.94 0.74
N SER A 439 21.27 24.79 1.93
CA SER A 439 21.12 25.85 2.92
C SER A 439 21.38 25.34 4.34
N GLY A 440 22.52 25.64 4.89
CA GLY A 440 22.91 25.16 6.23
C GLY A 440 23.14 23.63 6.31
N ASP A 441 23.34 22.99 5.17
CA ASP A 441 23.62 21.55 5.08
C ASP A 441 25.07 21.24 5.41
N THR A 442 25.32 20.04 5.95
CA THR A 442 26.65 19.49 6.17
C THR A 442 26.86 18.28 5.29
N VAL A 443 27.77 18.39 4.31
CA VAL A 443 28.14 17.27 3.41
C VAL A 443 29.60 16.93 3.69
N ARG A 444 29.89 15.75 4.26
CA ARG A 444 31.23 15.39 4.69
C ARG A 444 31.48 13.89 4.76
N ASP A 445 32.74 13.50 4.76
CA ASP A 445 33.17 12.11 4.97
C ASP A 445 32.54 11.11 4.00
N ASN A 446 32.18 11.53 2.79
CA ASN A 446 31.62 10.67 1.76
C ASN A 446 32.72 10.15 0.83
N VAL A 447 32.56 8.96 0.26
CA VAL A 447 33.59 8.28 -0.53
C VAL A 447 33.09 8.01 -1.94
N PRO A 448 33.85 8.42 -3.00
CA PRO A 448 35.22 8.99 -3.02
C PRO A 448 35.23 10.50 -2.72
N ASN A 449 34.13 11.20 -2.89
CA ASN A 449 34.02 12.65 -2.78
C ASN A 449 32.67 13.05 -2.14
N ASN A 450 32.59 14.28 -1.62
CA ASN A 450 31.36 14.78 -1.04
C ASN A 450 30.34 15.14 -2.13
N CYS A 451 30.79 15.78 -3.20
CA CYS A 451 29.93 16.18 -4.31
C CYS A 451 30.61 15.96 -5.67
N SER A 452 29.84 15.57 -6.67
CA SER A 452 30.29 15.42 -8.04
C SER A 452 29.24 15.91 -9.05
N PRO A 453 29.64 16.45 -10.21
CA PRO A 453 30.98 16.91 -10.55
C PRO A 453 31.48 18.05 -9.65
N ALA A 454 32.79 18.21 -9.54
CA ALA A 454 33.37 19.30 -8.73
C ALA A 454 32.81 20.67 -9.16
N GLY A 455 32.35 21.46 -8.17
CA GLY A 455 31.73 22.78 -8.40
C GLY A 455 30.29 22.74 -8.93
N ALA A 456 29.73 21.60 -9.25
CA ALA A 456 28.34 21.50 -9.73
C ALA A 456 27.30 21.78 -8.63
N VAL A 457 27.66 21.59 -7.36
CA VAL A 457 26.80 21.84 -6.20
C VAL A 457 27.37 23.02 -5.41
N PRO A 458 26.81 24.24 -5.54
CA PRO A 458 27.30 25.41 -4.80
C PRO A 458 27.22 25.17 -3.28
N GLY A 459 28.28 25.52 -2.56
CA GLY A 459 28.38 25.33 -1.12
C GLY A 459 28.80 23.91 -0.66
N CYS A 460 29.01 22.98 -1.59
CA CYS A 460 29.61 21.69 -1.28
C CYS A 460 31.13 21.71 -1.55
N THR A 461 31.90 21.31 -0.56
CA THR A 461 33.37 21.20 -0.65
C THR A 461 33.79 19.76 -0.34
N ASP A 462 34.82 19.27 -1.04
CA ASP A 462 35.46 17.98 -0.79
C ASP A 462 36.44 18.02 0.36
#